data_68ac3569ed5f41dd939a53219f2002fa
#
_entry.id   68ac3569ed5f41dd939a53219f2002fa
#
_cell.length_a   1.000
_cell.length_b   1.000
_cell.length_c   1.000
_cell.angle_alpha   90.00
_cell.angle_beta   90.00
_cell.angle_gamma   90.00
#
_symmetry.space_group_name_H-M   'P 1'
#
loop_
_entity.id
_entity.type
_entity.pdbx_description
1 polymer ?
#
loop_
_entity_poly.entity_id
_entity_poly.type
_entity_poly.pdbx_seq_one_letter_code
_entity_poly.pdbx_strand_id
1 'polypeptide(L)'
;MSISIRQLHPIFVGEVSGVDLRDPLNPEDVAAIRDGMNHYAVLIFHEQSITDAQQIVFTCNFGTIERSVGNGITECQGRRISTDMADVSNLESDDRIFARTDRRRLFEVANRLWHSDSSFRLVPAKWSLLSARAIPVKGGNTEFADMRAAYDALDDGLRDEVEDLVCEHSLMYSRGLLGFTEFTAEEQATFAPVRQQLVRTHPETGRRSLFLSSHAGAIMGWPMPDARAFLHDLIEHATQPDFTYVHEWRLHDLIIWDNSQTMHRVRRFDDLSEVRDMRRTTIAGDASTAAQ
;
A
#
# COMPACT_ATOMS: atom_id res chain seq x y z
N MET A 1 -14.36 20.56 17.26
CA MET A 1 -12.99 20.37 17.80
C MET A 1 -12.06 20.45 16.60
N SER A 2 -10.86 21.02 16.72
CA SER A 2 -9.90 21.07 15.61
C SER A 2 -9.06 19.78 15.60
N ILE A 3 -8.73 19.28 14.42
CA ILE A 3 -7.81 18.17 14.25
C ILE A 3 -6.44 18.52 14.87
N SER A 4 -5.86 17.57 15.57
CA SER A 4 -4.45 17.63 15.99
C SER A 4 -3.72 16.36 15.56
N ILE A 5 -2.45 16.50 15.17
CA ILE A 5 -1.63 15.38 14.70
C ILE A 5 -0.39 15.28 15.59
N ARG A 6 -0.24 14.15 16.26
CA ARG A 6 0.90 13.82 17.12
C ARG A 6 1.85 12.90 16.37
N GLN A 7 3.12 13.28 16.28
CA GLN A 7 4.14 12.42 15.67
C GLN A 7 4.37 11.15 16.51
N LEU A 8 4.40 9.99 15.85
CA LEU A 8 4.63 8.67 16.50
C LEU A 8 6.01 8.10 16.25
N HIS A 9 6.64 8.43 15.11
CA HIS A 9 7.96 7.95 14.73
C HIS A 9 8.89 9.14 14.47
N PRO A 10 10.21 9.07 14.73
CA PRO A 10 11.13 10.22 14.62
C PRO A 10 11.11 10.94 13.27
N ILE A 11 10.77 10.27 12.17
CA ILE A 11 10.84 10.84 10.82
C ILE A 11 9.50 10.86 10.07
N PHE A 12 8.53 10.01 10.44
CA PHE A 12 7.23 9.91 9.75
C PHE A 12 6.17 9.35 10.71
N VAL A 13 4.95 9.07 10.24
CA VAL A 13 3.78 8.58 10.99
C VAL A 13 3.24 9.59 12.01
N GLY A 14 2.04 10.06 11.75
CA GLY A 14 1.24 10.91 12.64
C GLY A 14 -0.02 10.18 13.14
N GLU A 15 -0.37 10.42 14.42
CA GLU A 15 -1.65 10.01 15.00
C GLU A 15 -2.60 11.21 15.00
N VAL A 16 -3.76 11.02 14.38
CA VAL A 16 -4.78 12.08 14.25
C VAL A 16 -5.83 11.94 15.34
N SER A 17 -6.17 13.04 15.98
CA SER A 17 -7.24 13.14 16.96
C SER A 17 -8.12 14.36 16.73
N GLY A 18 -9.28 14.41 17.37
CA GLY A 18 -10.22 15.53 17.25
C GLY A 18 -11.16 15.45 16.05
N VAL A 19 -11.26 14.29 15.39
CA VAL A 19 -12.18 14.03 14.28
C VAL A 19 -12.93 12.72 14.47
N ASP A 20 -14.18 12.71 14.03
CA ASP A 20 -15.01 11.50 13.91
C ASP A 20 -15.32 11.29 12.42
N LEU A 21 -14.80 10.20 11.85
CA LEU A 21 -14.95 9.90 10.43
C LEU A 21 -16.35 9.39 10.05
N ARG A 22 -17.26 9.24 11.01
CA ARG A 22 -18.69 8.98 10.75
C ARG A 22 -19.40 10.20 10.22
N ASP A 23 -18.89 11.39 10.52
CA ASP A 23 -19.44 12.68 10.10
C ASP A 23 -18.73 13.22 8.86
N PRO A 24 -19.40 14.01 8.02
CA PRO A 24 -18.78 14.71 6.92
C PRO A 24 -17.67 15.67 7.42
N LEU A 25 -16.52 15.63 6.77
CA LEU A 25 -15.42 16.56 7.08
C LEU A 25 -15.75 17.97 6.61
N ASN A 26 -15.37 18.98 7.39
CA ASN A 26 -15.30 20.35 6.91
C ASN A 26 -14.02 20.58 6.08
N PRO A 27 -13.94 21.68 5.28
CA PRO A 27 -12.78 21.96 4.44
C PRO A 27 -11.46 22.13 5.22
N GLU A 28 -11.52 22.62 6.44
CA GLU A 28 -10.35 22.83 7.31
C GLU A 28 -9.76 21.51 7.78
N ASP A 29 -10.62 20.54 8.14
CA ASP A 29 -10.20 19.19 8.52
C ASP A 29 -9.60 18.43 7.32
N VAL A 30 -10.18 18.60 6.12
CA VAL A 30 -9.63 18.03 4.88
C VAL A 30 -8.23 18.60 4.59
N ALA A 31 -8.06 19.92 4.75
CA ALA A 31 -6.76 20.56 4.55
C ALA A 31 -5.73 20.07 5.59
N ALA A 32 -6.12 20.00 6.87
CA ALA A 32 -5.24 19.51 7.94
C ALA A 32 -4.78 18.06 7.70
N ILE A 33 -5.65 17.18 7.22
CA ILE A 33 -5.29 15.80 6.86
C ILE A 33 -4.34 15.77 5.67
N ARG A 34 -4.57 16.61 4.62
CA ARG A 34 -3.64 16.71 3.47
C ARG A 34 -2.24 17.18 3.91
N ASP A 35 -2.18 18.22 4.72
CA ASP A 35 -0.91 18.74 5.27
C ASP A 35 -0.22 17.68 6.12
N GLY A 36 -0.98 16.94 6.93
CA GLY A 36 -0.49 15.81 7.69
C GLY A 36 0.08 14.69 6.79
N MET A 37 -0.59 14.35 5.70
CA MET A 37 -0.08 13.35 4.74
C MET A 37 1.20 13.82 4.05
N ASN A 38 1.27 15.09 3.66
CA ASN A 38 2.48 15.68 3.06
C ASN A 38 3.67 15.64 4.03
N HIS A 39 3.42 15.79 5.31
CA HIS A 39 4.47 15.79 6.35
C HIS A 39 4.85 14.36 6.78
N TYR A 40 3.86 13.54 7.13
CA TYR A 40 4.06 12.24 7.78
C TYR A 40 4.02 11.05 6.84
N ALA A 41 3.44 11.17 5.65
CA ALA A 41 3.18 10.10 4.68
C ALA A 41 2.31 8.93 5.19
N VAL A 42 2.14 8.78 6.50
CA VAL A 42 1.24 7.80 7.14
C VAL A 42 0.48 8.50 8.27
N LEU A 43 -0.85 8.39 8.27
CA LEU A 43 -1.71 8.90 9.33
C LEU A 43 -2.57 7.79 9.92
N ILE A 44 -2.66 7.76 11.24
CA ILE A 44 -3.40 6.77 12.01
C ILE A 44 -4.56 7.46 12.73
N PHE A 45 -5.75 6.90 12.59
CA PHE A 45 -6.97 7.33 13.26
C PHE A 45 -7.47 6.17 14.10
N HIS A 46 -7.51 6.35 15.41
CA HIS A 46 -8.03 5.34 16.34
C HIS A 46 -9.55 5.47 16.54
N GLU A 47 -10.18 4.37 16.94
CA GLU A 47 -11.59 4.34 17.39
C GLU A 47 -12.62 4.79 16.32
N GLN A 48 -12.31 4.61 15.04
CA GLN A 48 -13.18 4.99 13.93
C GLN A 48 -14.10 3.84 13.53
N SER A 49 -15.23 3.67 14.27
CA SER A 49 -16.24 2.65 13.96
C SER A 49 -17.12 3.11 12.79
N ILE A 50 -16.57 3.11 11.58
CA ILE A 50 -17.24 3.56 10.35
C ILE A 50 -17.78 2.39 9.53
N THR A 51 -18.86 2.64 8.77
CA THR A 51 -19.37 1.74 7.74
C THR A 51 -18.54 1.84 6.45
N ASP A 52 -18.74 0.90 5.53
CA ASP A 52 -18.10 0.95 4.20
C ASP A 52 -18.51 2.22 3.43
N ALA A 53 -19.79 2.62 3.51
CA ALA A 53 -20.28 3.86 2.89
C ALA A 53 -19.58 5.10 3.46
N GLN A 54 -19.42 5.17 4.78
CA GLN A 54 -18.72 6.29 5.43
C GLN A 54 -17.24 6.33 5.06
N GLN A 55 -16.55 5.18 4.96
CA GLN A 55 -15.17 5.14 4.48
C GLN A 55 -15.04 5.62 3.04
N ILE A 56 -15.97 5.25 2.15
CA ILE A 56 -16.02 5.72 0.76
C ILE A 56 -16.19 7.25 0.73
N VAL A 57 -17.17 7.80 1.47
CA VAL A 57 -17.40 9.25 1.57
C VAL A 57 -16.16 9.97 2.11
N PHE A 58 -15.54 9.46 3.16
CA PHE A 58 -14.30 9.99 3.71
C PHE A 58 -13.18 10.03 2.66
N THR A 59 -12.98 8.93 1.94
CA THR A 59 -11.95 8.81 0.90
C THR A 59 -12.15 9.81 -0.24
N CYS A 60 -13.40 10.06 -0.66
CA CYS A 60 -13.74 10.97 -1.74
C CYS A 60 -13.34 12.44 -1.48
N ASN A 61 -13.08 12.84 -0.22
CA ASN A 61 -12.54 14.18 0.09
C ASN A 61 -11.12 14.39 -0.47
N PHE A 62 -10.40 13.33 -0.77
CA PHE A 62 -8.97 13.39 -1.14
C PHE A 62 -8.71 13.05 -2.60
N GLY A 63 -9.68 12.49 -3.32
CA GLY A 63 -9.54 12.19 -4.74
C GLY A 63 -10.54 11.14 -5.23
N THR A 64 -10.38 10.74 -6.48
CA THR A 64 -11.21 9.70 -7.11
C THR A 64 -10.79 8.32 -6.62
N ILE A 65 -11.77 7.49 -6.29
CA ILE A 65 -11.51 6.11 -5.87
C ILE A 65 -11.04 5.27 -7.07
N GLU A 66 -9.94 4.56 -6.90
CA GLU A 66 -9.50 3.51 -7.79
C GLU A 66 -10.38 2.26 -7.58
N ARG A 67 -11.07 1.85 -8.64
CA ARG A 67 -11.89 0.64 -8.55
C ARG A 67 -11.03 -0.60 -8.37
N SER A 68 -11.38 -1.39 -7.36
CA SER A 68 -10.79 -2.71 -7.15
C SER A 68 -11.27 -3.68 -8.24
N VAL A 69 -10.32 -4.27 -8.98
CA VAL A 69 -10.60 -5.34 -9.96
C VAL A 69 -10.74 -6.72 -9.29
N GLY A 70 -11.39 -6.76 -8.14
CA GLY A 70 -11.43 -7.96 -7.31
C GLY A 70 -10.10 -8.14 -6.56
N ASN A 71 -9.87 -9.32 -5.99
CA ASN A 71 -8.57 -9.66 -5.38
C ASN A 71 -7.50 -9.97 -6.46
N GLY A 72 -7.53 -9.28 -7.60
CA GLY A 72 -6.62 -9.51 -8.71
C GLY A 72 -6.84 -10.83 -9.46
N ILE A 73 -7.75 -11.66 -9.00
CA ILE A 73 -8.04 -12.96 -9.53
C ILE A 73 -9.48 -12.93 -10.05
N THR A 74 -9.66 -13.29 -11.31
CA THR A 74 -10.91 -13.25 -12.08
C THR A 74 -12.17 -13.55 -11.28
N GLU A 75 -13.18 -12.74 -11.58
CA GLU A 75 -14.60 -12.79 -11.19
C GLU A 75 -14.94 -13.87 -10.14
N CYS A 76 -14.71 -13.56 -8.89
CA CYS A 76 -15.35 -14.34 -7.84
C CYS A 76 -16.85 -14.01 -7.88
N GLN A 77 -17.66 -14.93 -8.33
CA GLN A 77 -19.09 -14.92 -8.04
C GLN A 77 -19.25 -14.74 -6.52
N GLY A 78 -19.95 -13.68 -6.11
CA GLY A 78 -20.19 -13.41 -4.69
C GLY A 78 -19.14 -12.55 -4.00
N ARG A 79 -18.90 -11.32 -4.48
CA ARG A 79 -18.11 -10.34 -3.73
C ARG A 79 -18.82 -9.99 -2.42
N ARG A 80 -18.05 -9.94 -1.31
CA ARG A 80 -18.56 -9.49 0.00
C ARG A 80 -18.81 -7.98 0.04
N ILE A 81 -18.11 -7.21 -0.78
CA ILE A 81 -18.10 -5.74 -0.72
C ILE A 81 -18.14 -5.11 -2.12
N SER A 82 -18.44 -3.80 -2.16
CA SER A 82 -18.46 -2.98 -3.37
C SER A 82 -17.12 -2.99 -4.12
N THR A 83 -17.15 -2.71 -5.43
CA THR A 83 -15.95 -2.52 -6.26
C THR A 83 -15.15 -1.27 -5.92
N ASP A 84 -15.73 -0.34 -5.17
CA ASP A 84 -15.04 0.86 -4.69
C ASP A 84 -14.09 0.56 -3.51
N MET A 85 -14.09 -0.70 -3.04
CA MET A 85 -13.23 -1.17 -1.95
C MET A 85 -12.55 -2.48 -2.31
N ALA A 86 -11.36 -2.68 -1.78
CA ALA A 86 -10.68 -3.97 -1.77
C ALA A 86 -10.97 -4.70 -0.45
N ASP A 87 -11.37 -5.96 -0.58
CA ASP A 87 -11.53 -6.89 0.55
C ASP A 87 -10.15 -7.44 0.93
N VAL A 88 -9.58 -6.93 2.01
CA VAL A 88 -8.27 -7.35 2.52
C VAL A 88 -8.51 -8.23 3.74
N SER A 89 -9.15 -9.38 3.50
CA SER A 89 -9.52 -10.33 4.54
C SER A 89 -9.08 -11.76 4.18
N ASN A 90 -9.14 -12.65 5.16
CA ASN A 90 -8.98 -14.08 4.94
C ASN A 90 -10.35 -14.81 4.89
N LEU A 91 -11.41 -14.13 4.41
CA LEU A 91 -12.79 -14.61 4.46
C LEU A 91 -13.39 -14.86 3.09
N GLU A 92 -14.19 -15.92 2.99
CA GLU A 92 -15.10 -16.20 1.88
C GLU A 92 -16.35 -15.31 1.93
N SER A 93 -17.18 -15.38 0.89
CA SER A 93 -18.42 -14.58 0.81
C SER A 93 -19.46 -14.92 1.90
N ASP A 94 -19.35 -16.05 2.54
CA ASP A 94 -20.18 -16.52 3.66
C ASP A 94 -19.46 -16.40 5.01
N ASP A 95 -18.44 -15.55 5.10
CA ASP A 95 -17.62 -15.25 6.28
C ASP A 95 -16.83 -16.41 6.87
N ARG A 96 -16.67 -17.52 6.11
CA ARG A 96 -15.74 -18.58 6.48
C ARG A 96 -14.31 -18.22 6.13
N ILE A 97 -13.37 -18.68 6.95
CA ILE A 97 -11.93 -18.51 6.67
C ILE A 97 -11.56 -19.36 5.44
N PHE A 98 -10.74 -18.80 4.54
CA PHE A 98 -10.23 -19.48 3.37
C PHE A 98 -9.54 -20.80 3.71
N ALA A 99 -9.78 -21.83 2.92
CA ALA A 99 -9.02 -23.06 3.00
C ALA A 99 -7.53 -22.82 2.69
N ARG A 100 -6.64 -23.66 3.25
CA ARG A 100 -5.18 -23.55 3.06
C ARG A 100 -4.77 -23.46 1.58
N THR A 101 -5.45 -24.16 0.70
CA THR A 101 -5.17 -24.23 -0.74
C THR A 101 -6.02 -23.27 -1.57
N ASP A 102 -6.83 -22.41 -0.94
CA ASP A 102 -7.63 -21.44 -1.67
C ASP A 102 -6.72 -20.49 -2.47
N ARG A 103 -7.01 -20.35 -3.76
CA ARG A 103 -6.22 -19.56 -4.69
C ARG A 103 -6.14 -18.08 -4.29
N ARG A 104 -7.23 -17.52 -3.74
CA ARG A 104 -7.30 -16.14 -3.26
C ARG A 104 -6.33 -15.94 -2.08
N ARG A 105 -6.37 -16.86 -1.12
CA ARG A 105 -5.43 -16.84 0.02
C ARG A 105 -3.98 -16.94 -0.44
N LEU A 106 -3.65 -17.85 -1.35
CA LEU A 106 -2.29 -18.03 -1.87
C LEU A 106 -1.79 -16.78 -2.59
N PHE A 107 -2.67 -16.11 -3.33
CA PHE A 107 -2.38 -14.83 -3.98
C PHE A 107 -2.10 -13.72 -2.96
N GLU A 108 -2.91 -13.62 -1.89
CA GLU A 108 -2.79 -12.57 -0.86
C GLU A 108 -1.56 -12.75 0.05
N VAL A 109 -0.98 -13.96 0.12
CA VAL A 109 0.26 -14.20 0.89
C VAL A 109 1.40 -13.28 0.43
N ALA A 110 1.41 -12.85 -0.83
CA ALA A 110 2.44 -11.94 -1.34
C ALA A 110 2.36 -10.51 -0.75
N ASN A 111 1.27 -10.13 -0.08
CA ASN A 111 1.18 -8.89 0.67
C ASN A 111 2.10 -8.88 1.93
N ARG A 112 2.73 -10.02 2.24
CA ARG A 112 3.81 -10.14 3.24
C ARG A 112 5.17 -9.64 2.73
N LEU A 113 5.33 -9.45 1.42
CA LEU A 113 6.49 -8.80 0.83
C LEU A 113 6.31 -7.28 0.91
N TRP A 114 7.42 -6.55 1.03
CA TRP A 114 7.40 -5.09 0.98
C TRP A 114 6.90 -4.61 -0.38
N HIS A 115 5.86 -3.79 -0.40
CA HIS A 115 5.26 -3.32 -1.64
C HIS A 115 4.64 -1.93 -1.48
N SER A 116 4.42 -1.29 -2.63
CA SER A 116 3.58 -0.12 -2.81
C SER A 116 2.35 -0.55 -3.59
N ASP A 117 1.14 -0.15 -3.15
CA ASP A 117 -0.11 -0.51 -3.80
C ASP A 117 -0.17 0.02 -5.23
N SER A 118 -0.72 -0.79 -6.11
CA SER A 118 -0.96 -0.46 -7.53
C SER A 118 0.27 0.01 -8.31
N SER A 119 1.50 -0.18 -7.80
CA SER A 119 2.73 0.16 -8.54
C SER A 119 2.88 -0.61 -9.85
N PHE A 120 2.16 -1.73 -9.99
CA PHE A 120 2.05 -2.54 -11.21
C PHE A 120 1.01 -2.01 -12.22
N ARG A 121 0.39 -0.86 -11.98
CA ARG A 121 -0.49 -0.16 -12.92
C ARG A 121 0.25 0.99 -13.58
N LEU A 122 -0.15 1.31 -14.81
CA LEU A 122 0.45 2.43 -15.57
C LEU A 122 0.39 3.75 -14.79
N VAL A 123 -0.74 4.02 -14.14
CA VAL A 123 -0.89 5.11 -13.17
C VAL A 123 -1.00 4.46 -11.79
N PRO A 124 0.07 4.53 -10.96
CA PRO A 124 0.06 3.94 -9.63
C PRO A 124 -0.85 4.71 -8.68
N ALA A 125 -1.33 4.05 -7.64
CA ALA A 125 -2.21 4.66 -6.65
C ALA A 125 -1.53 5.82 -5.90
N LYS A 126 -2.32 6.85 -5.55
CA LYS A 126 -1.88 7.95 -4.69
C LYS A 126 -1.85 7.51 -3.23
N TRP A 127 -3.01 7.35 -2.62
CA TRP A 127 -3.14 6.97 -1.21
C TRP A 127 -4.00 5.71 -1.07
N SER A 128 -3.69 4.93 -0.05
CA SER A 128 -4.53 3.84 0.41
C SER A 128 -5.02 4.11 1.82
N LEU A 129 -6.27 3.72 2.09
CA LEU A 129 -6.93 3.87 3.37
C LEU A 129 -7.44 2.50 3.83
N LEU A 130 -6.93 1.98 4.93
CA LEU A 130 -7.26 0.65 5.44
C LEU A 130 -7.90 0.76 6.82
N SER A 131 -9.09 0.19 6.99
CA SER A 131 -9.80 0.13 8.27
C SER A 131 -9.91 -1.30 8.80
N ALA A 132 -9.81 -1.45 10.13
CA ALA A 132 -9.90 -2.73 10.82
C ALA A 132 -11.34 -3.03 11.25
N ARG A 133 -11.92 -4.11 10.71
CA ARG A 133 -13.27 -4.63 11.07
C ARG A 133 -13.18 -5.82 12.03
N ALA A 134 -12.17 -6.67 11.85
CA ALA A 134 -11.76 -7.70 12.78
C ALA A 134 -10.25 -7.87 12.72
N ILE A 135 -9.64 -8.13 13.86
CA ILE A 135 -8.20 -8.30 14.00
C ILE A 135 -7.87 -9.63 14.68
N PRO A 136 -6.77 -10.30 14.28
CA PRO A 136 -6.33 -11.51 14.98
C PRO A 136 -5.83 -11.18 16.38
N VAL A 137 -5.87 -12.15 17.27
CA VAL A 137 -5.37 -12.01 18.65
C VAL A 137 -3.86 -11.75 18.68
N LYS A 138 -3.12 -12.33 17.70
CA LYS A 138 -1.67 -12.18 17.61
C LYS A 138 -1.18 -12.05 16.16
N GLY A 139 -0.30 -11.10 15.93
CA GLY A 139 0.28 -10.83 14.59
C GLY A 139 -0.67 -10.05 13.70
N GLY A 140 -0.48 -10.13 12.37
CA GLY A 140 -1.29 -9.37 11.40
C GLY A 140 -1.00 -7.86 11.40
N ASN A 141 0.03 -7.42 12.12
CA ASN A 141 0.52 -6.04 12.14
C ASN A 141 0.86 -5.57 10.72
N THR A 142 0.76 -4.28 10.47
CA THR A 142 1.24 -3.68 9.22
C THR A 142 2.52 -2.90 9.50
N GLU A 143 3.54 -3.17 8.72
CA GLU A 143 4.79 -2.41 8.74
C GLU A 143 4.80 -1.43 7.58
N PHE A 144 5.29 -0.22 7.84
CA PHE A 144 5.51 0.85 6.87
C PHE A 144 6.99 1.20 6.82
N ALA A 145 7.50 1.56 5.64
CA ALA A 145 8.85 2.05 5.45
C ALA A 145 8.84 3.37 4.69
N ASP A 146 9.57 4.38 5.18
CA ASP A 146 9.64 5.73 4.60
C ASP A 146 10.68 5.77 3.48
N MET A 147 10.20 5.78 2.25
CA MET A 147 11.04 5.80 1.05
C MET A 147 11.72 7.15 0.80
N ARG A 148 11.25 8.21 1.44
CA ARG A 148 11.87 9.55 1.40
C ARG A 148 13.16 9.54 2.22
N ALA A 149 13.07 9.09 3.47
CA ALA A 149 14.22 8.97 4.35
C ALA A 149 15.24 7.96 3.82
N ALA A 150 14.77 6.85 3.24
CA ALA A 150 15.64 5.89 2.59
C ALA A 150 16.40 6.50 1.41
N TYR A 151 15.76 7.34 0.57
CA TYR A 151 16.44 8.08 -0.50
C TYR A 151 17.43 9.10 0.05
N ASP A 152 17.05 9.88 1.06
CA ASP A 152 17.90 10.91 1.68
C ASP A 152 19.18 10.29 2.30
N ALA A 153 19.11 9.03 2.74
CA ALA A 153 20.23 8.31 3.37
C ALA A 153 21.14 7.56 2.37
N LEU A 154 20.86 7.58 1.07
CA LEU A 154 21.78 7.07 0.06
C LEU A 154 23.06 7.91 0.03
N ASP A 155 24.20 7.28 -0.19
CA ASP A 155 25.41 8.02 -0.53
C ASP A 155 25.29 8.69 -1.92
N ASP A 156 26.15 9.65 -2.19
CA ASP A 156 26.07 10.45 -3.41
C ASP A 156 26.20 9.59 -4.68
N GLY A 157 27.07 8.56 -4.66
CA GLY A 157 27.27 7.67 -5.81
C GLY A 157 26.03 6.85 -6.12
N LEU A 158 25.43 6.25 -5.10
CA LEU A 158 24.20 5.46 -5.25
C LEU A 158 23.00 6.34 -5.60
N ARG A 159 22.96 7.57 -5.06
CA ARG A 159 21.92 8.54 -5.41
C ARG A 159 21.96 8.93 -6.87
N ASP A 160 23.17 9.19 -7.42
CA ASP A 160 23.36 9.47 -8.84
C ASP A 160 22.99 8.26 -9.71
N GLU A 161 23.32 7.04 -9.24
CA GLU A 161 23.03 5.80 -9.99
C GLU A 161 21.52 5.53 -10.10
N VAL A 162 20.73 5.75 -9.04
CA VAL A 162 19.29 5.45 -9.04
C VAL A 162 18.44 6.48 -9.76
N GLU A 163 18.95 7.68 -10.00
CA GLU A 163 18.19 8.87 -10.38
C GLU A 163 17.34 8.69 -11.64
N ASP A 164 17.92 8.13 -12.68
CA ASP A 164 17.28 7.96 -13.99
C ASP A 164 16.85 6.52 -14.28
N LEU A 165 16.91 5.62 -13.29
CA LEU A 165 16.57 4.23 -13.49
C LEU A 165 15.06 4.03 -13.67
N VAL A 166 14.72 3.23 -14.67
CA VAL A 166 13.35 2.80 -14.94
C VAL A 166 13.21 1.31 -14.63
N CYS A 167 12.30 0.99 -13.72
CA CYS A 167 12.01 -0.38 -13.32
C CYS A 167 10.77 -0.91 -14.01
N GLU A 168 10.73 -2.21 -14.29
CA GLU A 168 9.53 -2.91 -14.68
C GLU A 168 8.83 -3.49 -13.45
N HIS A 169 7.59 -3.06 -13.21
CA HIS A 169 6.73 -3.54 -12.14
C HIS A 169 5.71 -4.54 -12.66
N SER A 170 5.67 -5.72 -12.05
CA SER A 170 4.76 -6.82 -12.42
C SER A 170 4.13 -7.46 -11.18
N LEU A 171 2.81 -7.51 -11.17
CA LEU A 171 2.08 -8.25 -10.15
C LEU A 171 2.42 -9.75 -10.21
N MET A 172 2.52 -10.31 -11.41
CA MET A 172 2.88 -11.71 -11.62
C MET A 172 4.28 -12.04 -11.10
N TYR A 173 5.24 -11.12 -11.28
CA TYR A 173 6.59 -11.28 -10.74
C TYR A 173 6.57 -11.43 -9.21
N SER A 174 5.91 -10.51 -8.51
CA SER A 174 5.86 -10.54 -7.04
C SER A 174 5.19 -11.79 -6.49
N ARG A 175 4.15 -12.29 -7.14
CA ARG A 175 3.47 -13.54 -6.77
C ARG A 175 4.35 -14.75 -7.06
N GLY A 176 5.07 -14.71 -8.19
CA GLY A 176 6.06 -15.72 -8.58
C GLY A 176 7.22 -15.89 -7.58
N LEU A 177 7.62 -14.81 -6.87
CA LEU A 177 8.62 -14.90 -5.80
C LEU A 177 8.22 -15.89 -4.69
N LEU A 178 6.92 -16.08 -4.48
CA LEU A 178 6.37 -17.03 -3.49
C LEU A 178 5.85 -18.33 -4.15
N GLY A 179 6.12 -18.52 -5.43
CA GLY A 179 5.74 -19.74 -6.17
C GLY A 179 4.30 -19.73 -6.72
N PHE A 180 3.59 -18.60 -6.67
CA PHE A 180 2.29 -18.48 -7.32
C PHE A 180 2.48 -18.04 -8.78
N THR A 181 2.25 -18.97 -9.72
CA THR A 181 2.50 -18.75 -11.16
C THR A 181 1.28 -19.06 -12.03
N GLU A 182 0.18 -19.51 -11.44
CA GLU A 182 -1.03 -19.95 -12.14
C GLU A 182 -1.93 -18.74 -12.47
N PHE A 183 -1.61 -18.04 -13.56
CA PHE A 183 -2.41 -16.94 -14.09
C PHE A 183 -3.12 -17.37 -15.37
N THR A 184 -4.40 -17.01 -15.51
CA THR A 184 -5.15 -17.17 -16.76
C THR A 184 -4.63 -16.20 -17.83
N ALA A 185 -4.95 -16.45 -19.09
CA ALA A 185 -4.58 -15.54 -20.19
C ALA A 185 -5.16 -14.12 -20.01
N GLU A 186 -6.38 -14.01 -19.44
CA GLU A 186 -7.03 -12.75 -19.14
C GLU A 186 -6.31 -12.00 -17.99
N GLU A 187 -5.92 -12.70 -16.93
CA GLU A 187 -5.13 -12.13 -15.83
C GLU A 187 -3.75 -11.68 -16.33
N GLN A 188 -3.09 -12.47 -17.20
CA GLN A 188 -1.81 -12.08 -17.80
C GLN A 188 -1.93 -10.80 -18.65
N ALA A 189 -3.02 -10.64 -19.39
CA ALA A 189 -3.28 -9.43 -20.16
C ALA A 189 -3.60 -8.24 -19.25
N THR A 190 -4.40 -8.46 -18.19
CA THR A 190 -4.78 -7.40 -17.23
C THR A 190 -3.60 -6.92 -16.40
N PHE A 191 -2.68 -7.82 -16.05
CA PHE A 191 -1.49 -7.54 -15.20
C PHE A 191 -0.20 -7.50 -16.02
N ALA A 192 -0.29 -7.10 -17.30
CA ALA A 192 0.91 -6.90 -18.10
C ALA A 192 1.88 -5.94 -17.37
N PRO A 193 3.20 -6.24 -17.38
CA PRO A 193 4.19 -5.41 -16.70
C PRO A 193 4.17 -3.96 -17.17
N VAL A 194 4.43 -3.03 -16.26
CA VAL A 194 4.48 -1.59 -16.54
C VAL A 194 5.82 -1.00 -16.12
N ARG A 195 6.22 0.11 -16.75
CA ARG A 195 7.45 0.82 -16.43
C ARG A 195 7.16 1.95 -15.45
N GLN A 196 8.03 2.07 -14.43
CA GLN A 196 7.97 3.09 -13.39
C GLN A 196 9.37 3.69 -13.18
N GLN A 197 9.45 4.99 -12.93
CA GLN A 197 10.70 5.61 -12.47
C GLN A 197 11.04 5.07 -11.08
N LEU A 198 12.32 4.75 -10.83
CA LEU A 198 12.78 4.28 -9.52
C LEU A 198 12.81 5.41 -8.48
N VAL A 199 13.11 6.64 -8.91
CA VAL A 199 13.02 7.83 -8.08
C VAL A 199 11.82 8.66 -8.49
N ARG A 200 11.02 9.09 -7.51
CA ARG A 200 9.88 9.96 -7.73
C ARG A 200 10.03 11.27 -6.98
N THR A 201 9.56 12.35 -7.59
CA THR A 201 9.41 13.65 -6.92
C THR A 201 7.94 13.83 -6.55
N HIS A 202 7.66 14.05 -5.26
CA HIS A 202 6.30 14.28 -4.78
C HIS A 202 5.79 15.64 -5.28
N PRO A 203 4.62 15.70 -5.96
CA PRO A 203 4.19 16.92 -6.66
C PRO A 203 3.89 18.10 -5.74
N GLU A 204 3.43 17.86 -4.52
CA GLU A 204 3.07 18.93 -3.57
C GLU A 204 4.25 19.38 -2.71
N THR A 205 5.17 18.47 -2.35
CA THR A 205 6.27 18.77 -1.42
C THR A 205 7.62 18.95 -2.07
N GLY A 206 7.79 18.47 -3.32
CA GLY A 206 9.07 18.42 -4.02
C GLY A 206 10.05 17.39 -3.44
N ARG A 207 9.67 16.62 -2.39
CA ARG A 207 10.56 15.60 -1.81
C ARG A 207 10.73 14.42 -2.75
N ARG A 208 11.93 13.90 -2.78
CA ARG A 208 12.28 12.69 -3.51
C ARG A 208 12.06 11.45 -2.66
N SER A 209 11.72 10.35 -3.31
CA SER A 209 11.54 9.04 -2.68
C SER A 209 11.93 7.91 -3.64
N LEU A 210 12.41 6.81 -3.10
CA LEU A 210 12.57 5.57 -3.84
C LEU A 210 11.18 4.96 -4.11
N PHE A 211 10.88 4.64 -5.36
CA PHE A 211 9.63 3.94 -5.71
C PHE A 211 9.87 2.45 -5.86
N LEU A 212 10.20 1.83 -4.73
CA LEU A 212 10.47 0.39 -4.60
C LEU A 212 9.18 -0.40 -4.34
N SER A 213 9.22 -1.66 -4.73
CA SER A 213 8.15 -2.62 -4.45
C SER A 213 8.63 -4.03 -4.78
N SER A 214 8.10 -5.06 -4.12
CA SER A 214 8.26 -6.46 -4.56
C SER A 214 7.75 -6.70 -5.99
N HIS A 215 6.99 -5.77 -6.55
CA HIS A 215 6.57 -5.82 -7.95
C HIS A 215 7.70 -5.44 -8.92
N ALA A 216 8.72 -4.68 -8.50
CA ALA A 216 9.87 -4.32 -9.32
C ALA A 216 10.78 -5.53 -9.54
N GLY A 217 10.77 -6.08 -10.75
CA GLY A 217 11.48 -7.32 -11.08
C GLY A 217 12.60 -7.16 -12.10
N ALA A 218 12.72 -5.98 -12.72
CA ALA A 218 13.74 -5.69 -13.71
C ALA A 218 14.08 -4.19 -13.70
N ILE A 219 15.29 -3.85 -14.13
CA ILE A 219 15.72 -2.49 -14.47
C ILE A 219 15.99 -2.47 -15.98
N MET A 220 15.43 -1.48 -16.66
CA MET A 220 15.52 -1.39 -18.12
C MET A 220 16.97 -1.25 -18.57
N GLY A 221 17.37 -2.13 -19.50
CA GLY A 221 18.72 -2.15 -20.03
C GLY A 221 19.76 -2.92 -19.19
N TRP A 222 19.38 -3.42 -18.00
CA TRP A 222 20.29 -4.21 -17.17
C TRP A 222 20.10 -5.72 -17.36
N PRO A 223 21.18 -6.53 -17.21
CA PRO A 223 21.03 -7.97 -17.05
C PRO A 223 20.14 -8.31 -15.87
N MET A 224 19.25 -9.29 -16.04
CA MET A 224 18.26 -9.64 -15.01
C MET A 224 18.86 -9.98 -13.64
N PRO A 225 19.97 -10.76 -13.54
CA PRO A 225 20.58 -11.04 -12.23
C PRO A 225 21.09 -9.77 -11.52
N ASP A 226 21.71 -8.87 -12.26
CA ASP A 226 22.24 -7.62 -11.71
C ASP A 226 21.11 -6.70 -11.23
N ALA A 227 20.06 -6.55 -12.06
CA ALA A 227 18.88 -5.76 -11.71
C ALA A 227 18.20 -6.28 -10.44
N ARG A 228 18.05 -7.59 -10.31
CA ARG A 228 17.39 -8.19 -9.13
C ARG A 228 18.24 -8.10 -7.87
N ALA A 229 19.56 -8.30 -7.98
CA ALA A 229 20.46 -8.11 -6.84
C ALA A 229 20.42 -6.65 -6.36
N PHE A 230 20.53 -5.69 -7.28
CA PHE A 230 20.48 -4.27 -6.96
C PHE A 230 19.16 -3.84 -6.32
N LEU A 231 18.02 -4.27 -6.88
CA LEU A 231 16.71 -3.98 -6.29
C LEU A 231 16.52 -4.63 -4.91
N HIS A 232 17.10 -5.81 -4.68
CA HIS A 232 17.12 -6.47 -3.38
C HIS A 232 17.92 -5.64 -2.37
N ASP A 233 19.13 -5.21 -2.72
CA ASP A 233 19.99 -4.39 -1.85
C ASP A 233 19.31 -3.06 -1.49
N LEU A 234 18.63 -2.41 -2.45
CA LEU A 234 17.86 -1.21 -2.20
C LEU A 234 16.68 -1.45 -1.26
N ILE A 235 15.98 -2.60 -1.38
CA ILE A 235 14.88 -2.95 -0.46
C ILE A 235 15.44 -3.21 0.95
N GLU A 236 16.58 -3.89 1.09
CA GLU A 236 17.23 -4.10 2.38
C GLU A 236 17.66 -2.77 3.02
N HIS A 237 18.27 -1.86 2.24
CA HIS A 237 18.59 -0.52 2.68
C HIS A 237 17.34 0.24 3.15
N ALA A 238 16.28 0.27 2.34
CA ALA A 238 15.08 1.06 2.59
C ALA A 238 14.18 0.50 3.72
N THR A 239 14.44 -0.71 4.19
CA THR A 239 13.63 -1.37 5.22
C THR A 239 14.39 -1.63 6.52
N GLN A 240 15.47 -0.86 6.74
CA GLN A 240 16.19 -0.86 8.01
C GLN A 240 15.31 -0.27 9.14
N PRO A 241 15.58 -0.61 10.41
CA PRO A 241 14.78 -0.17 11.56
C PRO A 241 14.55 1.33 11.63
N ASP A 242 15.54 2.13 11.23
CA ASP A 242 15.49 3.60 11.29
C ASP A 242 14.43 4.21 10.34
N PHE A 243 14.05 3.47 9.28
CA PHE A 243 13.07 3.91 8.28
C PHE A 243 11.72 3.21 8.43
N THR A 244 11.56 2.31 9.41
CA THR A 244 10.37 1.45 9.50
C THR A 244 9.56 1.70 10.76
N TYR A 245 8.25 1.65 10.62
CA TYR A 245 7.27 1.73 11.70
C TYR A 245 6.37 0.50 11.68
N VAL A 246 6.09 -0.08 12.85
CA VAL A 246 5.19 -1.22 13.03
C VAL A 246 3.90 -0.72 13.65
N HIS A 247 2.79 -0.86 12.93
CA HIS A 247 1.47 -0.59 13.49
C HIS A 247 0.85 -1.87 14.05
N GLU A 248 0.58 -1.86 15.34
CA GLU A 248 -0.21 -2.88 16.03
C GLU A 248 -1.70 -2.47 16.00
N TRP A 249 -2.48 -3.20 15.21
CA TRP A 249 -3.88 -2.87 14.97
C TRP A 249 -4.71 -2.92 16.24
N ARG A 250 -5.56 -1.92 16.42
CA ARG A 250 -6.72 -1.94 17.31
C ARG A 250 -7.98 -2.04 16.48
N LEU A 251 -9.03 -2.65 17.04
CA LEU A 251 -10.32 -2.69 16.38
C LEU A 251 -10.80 -1.25 16.10
N HIS A 252 -11.30 -1.01 14.87
CA HIS A 252 -11.72 0.30 14.38
C HIS A 252 -10.61 1.33 14.15
N ASP A 253 -9.35 0.92 14.07
CA ASP A 253 -8.32 1.78 13.50
C ASP A 253 -8.57 2.00 12.00
N LEU A 254 -8.27 3.21 11.52
CA LEU A 254 -8.11 3.53 10.11
C LEU A 254 -6.73 4.13 9.90
N ILE A 255 -6.02 3.66 8.87
CA ILE A 255 -4.71 4.20 8.48
C ILE A 255 -4.77 4.67 7.04
N ILE A 256 -4.16 5.84 6.79
CA ILE A 256 -3.90 6.35 5.45
C ILE A 256 -2.39 6.32 5.21
N TRP A 257 -1.96 5.90 4.02
CA TRP A 257 -0.56 6.02 3.60
C TRP A 257 -0.43 6.46 2.15
N ASP A 258 0.69 7.14 1.88
CA ASP A 258 1.05 7.59 0.54
C ASP A 258 1.90 6.52 -0.16
N ASN A 259 1.36 5.95 -1.24
CA ASN A 259 2.00 4.89 -2.00
C ASN A 259 3.23 5.36 -2.80
N SER A 260 3.38 6.65 -3.02
CA SER A 260 4.55 7.22 -3.70
C SER A 260 5.74 7.43 -2.76
N GLN A 261 5.48 7.47 -1.45
CA GLN A 261 6.46 7.82 -0.43
C GLN A 261 6.73 6.69 0.57
N THR A 262 5.93 5.60 0.52
CA THR A 262 6.06 4.49 1.47
C THR A 262 5.95 3.13 0.79
N MET A 263 6.63 2.14 1.36
CA MET A 263 6.28 0.73 1.20
C MET A 263 5.60 0.24 2.46
N HIS A 264 4.83 -0.84 2.32
CA HIS A 264 4.22 -1.51 3.46
C HIS A 264 4.17 -3.02 3.26
N ARG A 265 3.94 -3.75 4.37
CA ARG A 265 3.67 -5.19 4.33
C ARG A 265 2.85 -5.62 5.54
N VAL A 266 2.10 -6.72 5.41
CA VAL A 266 1.45 -7.38 6.55
C VAL A 266 2.37 -8.42 7.17
N ARG A 267 2.43 -8.49 8.50
CA ARG A 267 3.14 -9.54 9.22
C ARG A 267 2.27 -10.79 9.34
N ARG A 268 2.94 -11.93 9.49
CA ARG A 268 2.25 -13.22 9.64
C ARG A 268 1.31 -13.22 10.85
N PHE A 269 0.16 -13.87 10.70
CA PHE A 269 -0.77 -14.28 11.75
C PHE A 269 -1.28 -15.69 11.42
N ASP A 270 -2.07 -16.31 12.29
CA ASP A 270 -2.69 -17.61 12.01
C ASP A 270 -3.93 -17.45 11.13
N ASP A 271 -3.69 -17.23 9.85
CA ASP A 271 -4.69 -16.93 8.83
C ASP A 271 -5.60 -18.13 8.46
N LEU A 272 -5.40 -19.28 9.12
CA LEU A 272 -6.24 -20.46 8.97
C LEU A 272 -7.19 -20.70 10.14
N SER A 273 -7.02 -19.97 11.25
CA SER A 273 -7.85 -20.12 12.44
C SER A 273 -8.36 -18.79 13.00
N GLU A 274 -7.68 -17.67 12.72
CA GLU A 274 -8.05 -16.35 13.21
C GLU A 274 -8.56 -15.47 12.06
N VAL A 275 -9.63 -14.73 12.31
CA VAL A 275 -10.20 -13.78 11.35
C VAL A 275 -9.39 -12.49 11.34
N ARG A 276 -9.00 -12.05 10.15
CA ARG A 276 -8.55 -10.69 9.88
C ARG A 276 -9.43 -10.10 8.78
N ASP A 277 -10.24 -9.12 9.12
CA ASP A 277 -11.16 -8.47 8.19
C ASP A 277 -10.86 -6.98 8.11
N MET A 278 -10.28 -6.57 6.99
CA MET A 278 -9.89 -5.20 6.72
C MET A 278 -10.57 -4.71 5.44
N ARG A 279 -10.89 -3.41 5.40
CA ARG A 279 -11.48 -2.75 4.24
C ARG A 279 -10.55 -1.68 3.72
N ARG A 280 -10.16 -1.77 2.44
CA ARG A 280 -9.30 -0.78 1.82
C ARG A 280 -10.05 0.00 0.73
N THR A 281 -10.03 1.32 0.82
CA THR A 281 -10.25 2.22 -0.30
C THR A 281 -8.90 2.71 -0.82
N THR A 282 -8.81 2.98 -2.11
CA THR A 282 -7.59 3.44 -2.76
C THR A 282 -7.91 4.67 -3.60
N ILE A 283 -7.11 5.72 -3.48
CA ILE A 283 -7.22 6.93 -4.30
C ILE A 283 -6.36 6.72 -5.55
N ALA A 284 -6.97 6.90 -6.71
CA ALA A 284 -6.28 6.84 -7.98
C ALA A 284 -5.15 7.88 -8.05
N GLY A 285 -4.06 7.52 -8.71
CA GLY A 285 -3.01 8.49 -9.02
C GLY A 285 -3.41 9.44 -10.14
N ASP A 286 -2.65 10.51 -10.27
CA ASP A 286 -2.94 11.59 -11.22
C ASP A 286 -2.28 11.35 -12.59
N ALA A 287 -1.09 10.70 -12.62
CA ALA A 287 -0.33 10.47 -13.85
C ALA A 287 0.60 9.25 -13.74
N SER A 288 1.04 8.77 -14.91
CA SER A 288 2.13 7.79 -15.01
C SER A 288 3.45 8.40 -14.51
N THR A 289 4.28 7.59 -13.84
CA THR A 289 5.62 8.05 -13.40
C THR A 289 6.54 8.38 -14.58
N ALA A 290 6.34 7.74 -15.72
CA ALA A 290 7.10 8.03 -16.95
C ALA A 290 6.78 9.41 -17.57
N ALA A 291 5.76 10.11 -17.06
CA ALA A 291 5.38 11.46 -17.48
C ALA A 291 5.80 12.55 -16.47
N GLN A 292 6.52 12.17 -15.43
CA GLN A 292 7.01 13.08 -14.37
C GLN A 292 8.40 13.64 -14.67
#